data_df3f69c37b9231028c15f67fb4c78eeb
#
_entry.id   df3f69c37b9231028c15f67fb4c78eeb
#
_cell.length_a   1.000
_cell.length_b   1.000
_cell.length_c   1.000
_cell.angle_alpha   90.00
_cell.angle_beta   90.00
_cell.angle_gamma   90.00
#
_symmetry.space_group_name_H-M   'P 1'
#
loop_
_entity.id
_entity.type
_entity.pdbx_description
1 polymer ?
#
loop_
_entity_poly.entity_id
_entity_poly.type
_entity_poly.pdbx_seq_one_letter_code
_entity_poly.pdbx_strand_id
1 'polypeptide(L)'
;MEPILSETLVGGDCAPRPRTIVGIGFYGSAIRIGHGSAGGWDLFGPRRQVTKSTGNVLFELDGQPALDLYERYLGPEDSKGLPGSALLFPIQVHDANRPDSAVVRTVLAVDHQARSMTFAGDVPQGWTAQLMHGNFDRLAEGAADAARQARASLDASQEEHQFSILISCIGRRLLMGQRTSDEAEAAGAELGTSTVRFGFYSYGEISPHAQSGVCELHNQTMTVTSFAEVGA
;
A
#
# COMPACT_ATOMS: atom_id res chain seq x y z
N MET A 1 15.35 3.19 -18.37
CA MET A 1 15.07 2.60 -17.03
C MET A 1 16.14 3.14 -16.12
N GLU A 2 15.78 4.05 -15.21
CA GLU A 2 16.74 4.54 -14.23
C GLU A 2 17.24 3.35 -13.39
N PRO A 3 18.51 3.31 -12.98
CA PRO A 3 19.01 2.25 -12.15
C PRO A 3 18.21 2.24 -10.85
N ILE A 4 17.63 1.10 -10.52
CA ILE A 4 17.08 0.84 -9.19
C ILE A 4 18.23 1.11 -8.23
N LEU A 5 18.07 2.09 -7.35
CA LEU A 5 19.07 2.41 -6.34
C LEU A 5 19.38 1.11 -5.58
N SER A 6 20.62 0.70 -5.62
CA SER A 6 21.07 -0.53 -4.95
C SER A 6 20.97 -0.45 -3.43
N GLU A 7 20.78 0.76 -2.89
CA GLU A 7 20.67 1.02 -1.46
C GLU A 7 19.67 2.16 -1.19
N THR A 8 18.84 1.99 -0.16
CA THR A 8 18.02 3.05 0.39
C THR A 8 18.84 3.90 1.34
N LEU A 9 18.90 5.20 1.09
CA LEU A 9 19.59 6.16 1.94
C LEU A 9 18.57 6.90 2.81
N VAL A 10 18.83 6.96 4.11
CA VAL A 10 17.99 7.68 5.08
C VAL A 10 18.83 8.72 5.78
N GLY A 11 18.33 9.95 5.85
CA GLY A 11 18.97 11.09 6.51
C GLY A 11 18.09 11.67 7.60
N GLY A 12 18.71 12.18 8.63
CA GLY A 12 18.12 12.96 9.73
C GLY A 12 19.04 14.13 10.03
N ASP A 13 19.61 14.18 11.23
CA ASP A 13 20.57 15.21 11.64
C ASP A 13 21.96 15.07 10.99
N CYS A 14 22.13 14.07 10.13
CA CYS A 14 23.38 13.80 9.43
C CYS A 14 23.13 13.52 7.94
N ALA A 15 24.20 13.48 7.16
CA ALA A 15 24.14 13.12 5.75
C ALA A 15 23.46 11.73 5.57
N PRO A 16 22.66 11.54 4.50
CA PRO A 16 21.98 10.28 4.23
C PRO A 16 22.94 9.09 4.19
N ARG A 17 22.56 8.00 4.85
CA ARG A 17 23.33 6.76 4.97
C ARG A 17 22.47 5.55 4.72
N PRO A 18 23.04 4.44 4.20
CA PRO A 18 22.34 3.16 4.14
C PRO A 18 22.22 2.54 5.54
N ARG A 19 21.33 1.58 5.69
CA ARG A 19 21.10 0.82 6.93
C ARG A 19 20.82 1.69 8.14
N THR A 20 20.11 2.80 7.93
CA THR A 20 19.78 3.79 8.95
C THR A 20 18.28 3.85 9.14
N ILE A 21 17.83 3.93 10.39
CA ILE A 21 16.45 4.20 10.77
C ILE A 21 16.43 5.59 11.39
N VAL A 22 15.49 6.43 10.92
CA VAL A 22 15.20 7.73 11.50
C VAL A 22 13.79 7.72 12.04
N GLY A 23 13.62 8.25 13.25
CA GLY A 23 12.33 8.39 13.91
C GLY A 23 12.09 9.82 14.34
N ILE A 24 10.84 10.27 14.29
CA ILE A 24 10.37 11.54 14.83
C ILE A 24 9.37 11.23 15.93
N GLY A 25 9.58 11.78 17.11
CA GLY A 25 8.64 11.69 18.23
C GLY A 25 7.88 13.00 18.42
N PHE A 26 6.57 12.90 18.56
CA PHE A 26 5.69 14.03 18.90
C PHE A 26 5.19 13.84 20.33
N TYR A 27 5.26 14.90 21.14
CA TYR A 27 4.94 14.85 22.56
C TYR A 27 4.06 16.05 22.91
N GLY A 28 3.10 15.84 23.79
CA GLY A 28 2.23 16.88 24.33
C GLY A 28 0.79 16.43 24.47
N SER A 29 0.02 17.14 25.30
CA SER A 29 -1.41 16.87 25.51
C SER A 29 -2.31 17.55 24.47
N ALA A 30 -1.80 18.59 23.79
CA ALA A 30 -2.53 19.34 22.77
C ALA A 30 -2.52 18.67 21.40
N ILE A 31 -1.56 17.78 21.12
CA ILE A 31 -1.47 17.12 19.82
C ILE A 31 -2.57 16.08 19.64
N ARG A 32 -3.15 16.07 18.45
CA ARG A 32 -4.05 15.03 17.94
C ARG A 32 -3.45 14.43 16.68
N ILE A 33 -3.59 13.12 16.53
CA ILE A 33 -3.03 12.40 15.38
C ILE A 33 -4.14 11.53 14.80
N GLY A 34 -4.42 11.74 13.52
CA GLY A 34 -5.31 10.90 12.74
C GLY A 34 -4.53 10.14 11.67
N HIS A 35 -4.99 8.95 11.31
CA HIS A 35 -4.38 8.16 10.27
C HIS A 35 -5.41 7.50 9.37
N GLY A 36 -5.02 7.24 8.14
CA GLY A 36 -5.81 6.48 7.17
C GLY A 36 -4.92 5.79 6.17
N SER A 37 -5.40 4.67 5.65
CA SER A 37 -4.70 3.89 4.63
C SER A 37 -5.70 3.23 3.70
N ALA A 38 -5.56 3.46 2.40
CA ALA A 38 -6.42 2.86 1.38
C ALA A 38 -5.69 2.72 0.04
N GLY A 39 -6.14 1.77 -0.79
CA GLY A 39 -5.52 1.48 -2.07
C GLY A 39 -6.38 1.82 -3.28
N GLY A 40 -7.70 1.73 -3.16
CA GLY A 40 -8.61 1.90 -4.29
C GLY A 40 -8.65 0.67 -5.22
N TRP A 41 -8.40 -0.50 -4.68
CA TRP A 41 -8.37 -1.77 -5.42
C TRP A 41 -9.70 -2.50 -5.29
N ASP A 42 -10.21 -3.02 -6.41
CA ASP A 42 -11.40 -3.84 -6.44
C ASP A 42 -11.03 -5.33 -6.49
N LEU A 43 -11.76 -6.15 -5.75
CA LEU A 43 -11.58 -7.61 -5.77
C LEU A 43 -12.03 -8.18 -7.10
N PHE A 44 -11.24 -9.08 -7.65
CA PHE A 44 -11.46 -9.69 -8.94
C PHE A 44 -11.28 -11.22 -8.88
N GLY A 45 -12.16 -11.96 -9.54
CA GLY A 45 -12.09 -13.43 -9.57
C GLY A 45 -12.41 -14.10 -8.22
N PRO A 46 -12.31 -15.44 -8.17
CA PRO A 46 -12.64 -16.20 -6.97
C PRO A 46 -11.56 -16.14 -5.90
N ARG A 47 -11.96 -16.32 -4.66
CA ARG A 47 -11.06 -16.55 -3.53
C ARG A 47 -10.40 -17.93 -3.70
N ARG A 48 -9.10 -18.00 -3.32
CA ARG A 48 -8.29 -19.20 -3.39
C ARG A 48 -7.56 -19.42 -2.06
N GLN A 49 -7.39 -20.66 -1.68
CA GLN A 49 -6.58 -20.98 -0.51
C GLN A 49 -5.10 -21.02 -0.89
N VAL A 50 -4.26 -20.39 -0.09
CA VAL A 50 -2.79 -20.51 -0.18
C VAL A 50 -2.41 -21.89 0.34
N THR A 51 -2.21 -22.84 -0.56
CA THR A 51 -1.90 -24.24 -0.19
C THR A 51 -0.42 -24.49 -0.01
N LYS A 52 0.44 -23.66 -0.64
CA LYS A 52 1.90 -23.75 -0.45
C LYS A 52 2.57 -22.41 -0.64
N SER A 53 3.28 -21.97 0.39
CA SER A 53 4.10 -20.74 0.36
C SER A 53 5.25 -20.84 1.35
N THR A 54 6.28 -19.99 1.17
CA THR A 54 7.37 -19.82 2.11
C THR A 54 7.75 -18.35 2.16
N GLY A 55 7.49 -17.69 3.30
CA GLY A 55 7.64 -16.24 3.44
C GLY A 55 6.83 -15.51 2.38
N ASN A 56 7.48 -14.76 1.52
CA ASN A 56 6.88 -13.99 0.45
C ASN A 56 6.82 -14.70 -0.92
N VAL A 57 7.15 -15.99 -0.97
CA VAL A 57 7.08 -16.79 -2.20
C VAL A 57 5.86 -17.70 -2.19
N LEU A 58 4.98 -17.51 -3.15
CA LEU A 58 3.75 -18.28 -3.35
C LEU A 58 3.97 -19.33 -4.42
N PHE A 59 3.80 -20.61 -4.08
CA PHE A 59 3.94 -21.74 -4.98
C PHE A 59 2.60 -22.28 -5.49
N GLU A 60 1.61 -22.40 -4.59
CA GLU A 60 0.34 -23.05 -4.95
C GLU A 60 -0.89 -22.32 -4.35
N LEU A 61 -1.93 -22.24 -5.15
CA LEU A 61 -3.28 -21.84 -4.77
C LEU A 61 -4.23 -23.01 -5.09
N ASP A 62 -5.00 -23.46 -4.11
CA ASP A 62 -5.92 -24.62 -4.22
C ASP A 62 -5.22 -25.87 -4.80
N GLY A 63 -3.94 -26.11 -4.46
CA GLY A 63 -3.16 -27.24 -4.96
C GLY A 63 -2.70 -27.12 -6.42
N GLN A 64 -2.87 -25.96 -7.07
CA GLN A 64 -2.40 -25.68 -8.42
C GLN A 64 -1.27 -24.67 -8.41
N PRO A 65 -0.30 -24.74 -9.36
CA PRO A 65 0.76 -23.75 -9.45
C PRO A 65 0.21 -22.32 -9.51
N ALA A 66 0.72 -21.45 -8.64
CA ALA A 66 0.18 -20.10 -8.47
C ALA A 66 0.30 -19.26 -9.74
N LEU A 67 1.45 -19.36 -10.45
CA LEU A 67 1.67 -18.61 -11.67
C LEU A 67 0.73 -19.05 -12.80
N ASP A 68 0.39 -20.34 -12.89
CA ASP A 68 -0.55 -20.85 -13.91
C ASP A 68 -1.94 -20.25 -13.73
N LEU A 69 -2.40 -20.18 -12.48
CA LEU A 69 -3.68 -19.57 -12.15
C LEU A 69 -3.67 -18.07 -12.42
N TYR A 70 -2.58 -17.41 -12.03
CA TYR A 70 -2.43 -15.97 -12.21
C TYR A 70 -2.43 -15.60 -13.71
N GLU A 71 -1.61 -16.25 -14.53
CA GLU A 71 -1.57 -16.05 -15.99
C GLU A 71 -2.93 -16.30 -16.65
N ARG A 72 -3.68 -17.30 -16.18
CA ARG A 72 -5.03 -17.59 -16.68
C ARG A 72 -6.02 -16.45 -16.43
N TYR A 73 -5.91 -15.78 -15.27
CA TYR A 73 -6.77 -14.64 -14.95
C TYR A 73 -6.38 -13.37 -15.69
N LEU A 74 -5.09 -13.13 -15.89
CA LEU A 74 -4.60 -11.99 -16.65
C LEU A 74 -4.90 -12.11 -18.15
N GLY A 75 -4.91 -13.34 -18.66
CA GLY A 75 -5.02 -13.58 -20.08
C GLY A 75 -3.66 -13.42 -20.82
N PRO A 76 -3.64 -13.74 -22.13
CA PRO A 76 -2.38 -13.88 -22.87
C PRO A 76 -1.62 -12.56 -23.08
N GLU A 77 -2.30 -11.42 -23.11
CA GLU A 77 -1.62 -10.14 -23.36
C GLU A 77 -0.90 -9.63 -22.11
N ASP A 78 -1.60 -9.57 -20.96
CA ASP A 78 -1.01 -9.09 -19.72
C ASP A 78 0.05 -10.05 -19.16
N SER A 79 -0.13 -11.37 -19.37
CA SER A 79 0.86 -12.38 -18.94
C SER A 79 2.21 -12.24 -19.62
N LYS A 80 2.27 -11.72 -20.87
CA LYS A 80 3.55 -11.47 -21.56
C LYS A 80 4.35 -10.34 -20.90
N GLY A 81 3.69 -9.44 -20.22
CA GLY A 81 4.31 -8.29 -19.54
C GLY A 81 4.82 -8.57 -18.14
N LEU A 82 4.65 -9.79 -17.62
CA LEU A 82 5.09 -10.14 -16.26
C LEU A 82 6.62 -10.01 -16.09
N PRO A 83 7.09 -9.54 -14.92
CA PRO A 83 6.32 -9.12 -13.75
C PRO A 83 5.76 -7.68 -13.83
N GLY A 84 6.08 -6.89 -14.86
CA GLY A 84 5.71 -5.47 -14.94
C GLY A 84 4.19 -5.24 -14.96
N SER A 85 3.44 -6.01 -15.76
CA SER A 85 1.97 -5.91 -15.84
C SER A 85 1.28 -6.28 -14.52
N ALA A 86 1.94 -7.05 -13.67
CA ALA A 86 1.40 -7.46 -12.38
C ALA A 86 1.18 -6.29 -11.39
N LEU A 87 1.76 -5.11 -11.64
CA LEU A 87 1.46 -3.92 -10.85
C LEU A 87 -0.03 -3.53 -10.91
N LEU A 88 -0.72 -3.86 -12.02
CA LEU A 88 -2.16 -3.65 -12.19
C LEU A 88 -3.03 -4.70 -11.49
N PHE A 89 -2.42 -5.82 -11.10
CA PHE A 89 -3.14 -7.00 -10.60
C PHE A 89 -2.52 -7.53 -9.30
N PRO A 90 -2.48 -6.73 -8.22
CA PRO A 90 -2.02 -7.23 -6.93
C PRO A 90 -2.97 -8.31 -6.41
N ILE A 91 -2.57 -8.99 -5.36
CA ILE A 91 -3.47 -9.90 -4.63
C ILE A 91 -3.80 -9.34 -3.26
N GLN A 92 -5.02 -9.55 -2.81
CA GLN A 92 -5.37 -9.43 -1.40
C GLN A 92 -5.14 -10.78 -0.73
N VAL A 93 -4.51 -10.76 0.44
CA VAL A 93 -4.40 -11.95 1.30
C VAL A 93 -4.97 -11.64 2.67
N HIS A 94 -5.64 -12.61 3.28
CA HIS A 94 -6.19 -12.49 4.63
C HIS A 94 -6.30 -13.84 5.33
N ASP A 95 -6.24 -13.85 6.64
CA ASP A 95 -6.59 -15.00 7.46
C ASP A 95 -8.10 -15.22 7.40
N ALA A 96 -8.55 -16.41 7.01
CA ALA A 96 -9.97 -16.74 6.95
C ALA A 96 -10.70 -16.58 8.30
N ASN A 97 -9.96 -16.70 9.41
CA ASN A 97 -10.49 -16.53 10.76
C ASN A 97 -10.47 -15.07 11.24
N ARG A 98 -9.78 -14.17 10.51
CA ARG A 98 -9.66 -12.74 10.81
C ARG A 98 -9.88 -11.91 9.55
N PRO A 99 -11.13 -11.67 9.13
CA PRO A 99 -11.43 -10.92 7.91
C PRO A 99 -10.83 -9.50 7.88
N ASP A 100 -10.59 -8.92 9.05
CA ASP A 100 -9.95 -7.63 9.27
C ASP A 100 -8.43 -7.64 9.08
N SER A 101 -7.82 -8.79 8.80
CA SER A 101 -6.38 -8.94 8.51
C SER A 101 -6.04 -8.76 7.02
N ALA A 102 -6.97 -8.30 6.19
CA ALA A 102 -6.79 -8.22 4.75
C ALA A 102 -5.71 -7.19 4.36
N VAL A 103 -4.68 -7.65 3.65
CA VAL A 103 -3.60 -6.81 3.14
C VAL A 103 -3.35 -7.06 1.67
N VAL A 104 -2.92 -6.02 0.97
CA VAL A 104 -2.53 -6.11 -0.45
C VAL A 104 -1.07 -6.55 -0.56
N ARG A 105 -0.79 -7.39 -1.56
CA ARG A 105 0.56 -7.87 -1.88
C ARG A 105 0.88 -7.63 -3.35
N THR A 106 1.95 -6.89 -3.59
CA THR A 106 2.47 -6.60 -4.93
C THR A 106 3.39 -7.71 -5.42
N VAL A 107 3.20 -8.17 -6.63
CA VAL A 107 4.11 -9.11 -7.30
C VAL A 107 5.41 -8.38 -7.66
N LEU A 108 6.55 -8.93 -7.24
CA LEU A 108 7.89 -8.42 -7.55
C LEU A 108 8.57 -9.23 -8.64
N ALA A 109 8.36 -10.53 -8.65
CA ALA A 109 9.00 -11.44 -9.61
C ALA A 109 8.13 -12.68 -9.85
N VAL A 110 8.38 -13.34 -10.98
CA VAL A 110 7.82 -14.65 -11.32
C VAL A 110 8.94 -15.61 -11.66
N ASP A 111 8.78 -16.86 -11.25
CA ASP A 111 9.67 -17.96 -11.63
C ASP A 111 8.92 -18.92 -12.55
N HIS A 112 9.28 -18.89 -13.84
CA HIS A 112 8.64 -19.73 -14.85
C HIS A 112 8.99 -21.22 -14.74
N GLN A 113 10.11 -21.58 -14.09
CA GLN A 113 10.47 -22.98 -13.88
C GLN A 113 9.71 -23.56 -12.67
N ALA A 114 9.74 -22.86 -11.56
CA ALA A 114 9.01 -23.26 -10.34
C ALA A 114 7.51 -22.95 -10.41
N ARG A 115 7.07 -22.22 -11.44
CA ARG A 115 5.68 -21.71 -11.59
C ARG A 115 5.20 -20.98 -10.34
N SER A 116 6.11 -20.21 -9.69
CA SER A 116 5.89 -19.49 -8.44
C SER A 116 5.97 -17.98 -8.63
N MET A 117 5.54 -17.25 -7.61
CA MET A 117 5.48 -15.78 -7.61
C MET A 117 6.10 -15.26 -6.31
N THR A 118 6.92 -14.21 -6.41
CA THR A 118 7.50 -13.52 -5.26
C THR A 118 6.80 -12.18 -5.04
N PHE A 119 6.42 -11.90 -3.81
CA PHE A 119 5.67 -10.70 -3.42
C PHE A 119 6.49 -9.74 -2.57
N ALA A 120 6.03 -8.50 -2.44
CA ALA A 120 6.65 -7.46 -1.62
C ALA A 120 6.42 -7.65 -0.10
N GLY A 121 5.66 -8.65 0.31
CA GLY A 121 5.44 -9.03 1.70
C GLY A 121 4.96 -10.47 1.80
N ASP A 122 4.93 -11.00 3.00
CA ASP A 122 4.60 -12.41 3.24
C ASP A 122 3.20 -12.79 2.74
N VAL A 123 3.10 -14.03 2.24
CA VAL A 123 1.87 -14.69 1.80
C VAL A 123 1.72 -15.98 2.62
N PRO A 124 1.14 -15.92 3.82
CA PRO A 124 1.12 -17.06 4.72
C PRO A 124 0.31 -18.25 4.17
N GLN A 125 0.87 -19.45 4.30
CA GLN A 125 0.17 -20.68 3.97
C GLN A 125 -1.07 -20.86 4.84
N GLY A 126 -2.15 -21.34 4.26
CA GLY A 126 -3.45 -21.50 4.92
C GLY A 126 -4.34 -20.26 4.82
N TRP A 127 -3.80 -19.11 4.43
CA TRP A 127 -4.58 -17.90 4.19
C TRP A 127 -5.37 -17.99 2.90
N THR A 128 -6.29 -17.04 2.74
CA THR A 128 -7.05 -16.85 1.49
C THR A 128 -6.38 -15.78 0.65
N ALA A 129 -6.25 -16.02 -0.64
CA ALA A 129 -5.80 -15.04 -1.62
C ALA A 129 -6.90 -14.76 -2.64
N GLN A 130 -7.02 -13.50 -3.07
CA GLN A 130 -7.91 -13.09 -4.14
C GLN A 130 -7.22 -12.03 -5.01
N LEU A 131 -7.35 -12.16 -6.32
CA LEU A 131 -6.83 -11.18 -7.25
C LEU A 131 -7.55 -9.85 -7.10
N MET A 132 -6.84 -8.77 -7.34
CA MET A 132 -7.40 -7.43 -7.36
C MET A 132 -7.09 -6.75 -8.70
N HIS A 133 -7.90 -5.77 -9.03
CA HIS A 133 -7.72 -4.94 -10.20
C HIS A 133 -8.02 -3.48 -9.83
N GLY A 134 -7.27 -2.56 -10.38
CA GLY A 134 -7.50 -1.13 -10.21
C GLY A 134 -7.40 -0.39 -11.53
N ASN A 135 -7.93 0.81 -11.55
CA ASN A 135 -7.70 1.79 -12.58
C ASN A 135 -7.26 3.11 -11.93
N PHE A 136 -6.80 4.06 -12.72
CA PHE A 136 -6.23 5.30 -12.19
C PHE A 136 -7.22 6.12 -11.36
N ASP A 137 -8.49 6.15 -11.76
CA ASP A 137 -9.52 6.90 -11.03
C ASP A 137 -9.80 6.25 -9.68
N ARG A 138 -9.85 4.91 -9.62
CA ARG A 138 -9.97 4.15 -8.37
C ARG A 138 -8.76 4.33 -7.45
N LEU A 139 -7.55 4.43 -8.01
CA LEU A 139 -6.35 4.71 -7.23
C LEU A 139 -6.41 6.12 -6.62
N ALA A 140 -6.80 7.13 -7.40
CA ALA A 140 -7.01 8.49 -6.89
C ALA A 140 -8.09 8.52 -5.80
N GLU A 141 -9.22 7.81 -5.98
CA GLU A 141 -10.26 7.67 -4.97
C GLU A 141 -9.74 6.99 -3.70
N GLY A 142 -8.88 5.95 -3.83
CA GLY A 142 -8.21 5.33 -2.68
C GLY A 142 -7.34 6.32 -1.89
N ALA A 143 -6.67 7.25 -2.56
CA ALA A 143 -5.92 8.31 -1.88
C ALA A 143 -6.85 9.29 -1.15
N ALA A 144 -7.99 9.65 -1.75
CA ALA A 144 -9.04 10.43 -1.09
C ALA A 144 -9.60 9.69 0.13
N ASP A 145 -9.86 8.39 0.02
CA ASP A 145 -10.34 7.57 1.14
C ASP A 145 -9.35 7.53 2.31
N ALA A 146 -8.05 7.39 2.04
CA ALA A 146 -7.03 7.44 3.07
C ALA A 146 -7.01 8.79 3.79
N ALA A 147 -7.13 9.89 3.04
CA ALA A 147 -7.21 11.24 3.59
C ALA A 147 -8.46 11.45 4.43
N ARG A 148 -9.61 10.97 3.96
CA ARG A 148 -10.91 11.03 4.65
C ARG A 148 -10.88 10.26 5.97
N GLN A 149 -10.26 9.06 5.98
CA GLN A 149 -10.05 8.27 7.21
C GLN A 149 -9.15 9.00 8.20
N ALA A 150 -8.02 9.56 7.74
CA ALA A 150 -7.10 10.30 8.60
C ALA A 150 -7.80 11.50 9.25
N ARG A 151 -8.59 12.24 8.48
CA ARG A 151 -9.36 13.39 8.98
C ARG A 151 -10.44 12.97 9.97
N ALA A 152 -11.16 11.89 9.67
CA ALA A 152 -12.22 11.38 10.56
C ALA A 152 -11.68 10.89 11.90
N SER A 153 -10.46 10.32 11.91
CA SER A 153 -9.80 9.82 13.12
C SER A 153 -9.08 10.90 13.92
N LEU A 154 -8.93 12.10 13.38
CA LEU A 154 -8.20 13.20 14.02
C LEU A 154 -8.95 13.77 15.24
N ASP A 155 -10.27 13.66 15.26
CA ASP A 155 -11.14 14.21 16.34
C ASP A 155 -10.82 15.69 16.67
N ALA A 156 -10.58 16.49 15.64
CA ALA A 156 -10.20 17.89 15.74
C ALA A 156 -11.17 18.77 14.95
N SER A 157 -11.43 20.01 15.42
CA SER A 157 -12.22 20.98 14.70
C SER A 157 -11.50 21.43 13.41
N GLN A 158 -12.25 21.93 12.42
CA GLN A 158 -11.68 22.33 11.12
C GLN A 158 -10.82 23.61 11.18
N GLU A 159 -10.87 24.33 12.29
CA GLU A 159 -10.19 25.63 12.45
C GLU A 159 -8.77 25.53 13.01
N GLU A 160 -8.34 24.33 13.39
CA GLU A 160 -7.03 24.09 13.98
C GLU A 160 -5.93 23.95 12.94
N HIS A 161 -4.71 24.42 13.30
CA HIS A 161 -3.54 24.26 12.46
C HIS A 161 -3.24 22.80 12.22
N GLN A 162 -3.25 22.40 10.95
CA GLN A 162 -3.08 21.01 10.56
C GLN A 162 -1.94 20.86 9.55
N PHE A 163 -1.22 19.77 9.69
CA PHE A 163 -0.37 19.29 8.61
C PHE A 163 -0.55 17.78 8.41
N SER A 164 -0.27 17.31 7.21
CA SER A 164 -0.43 15.90 6.88
C SER A 164 0.78 15.37 6.13
N ILE A 165 1.18 14.16 6.50
CA ILE A 165 2.21 13.39 5.81
C ILE A 165 1.51 12.34 4.94
N LEU A 166 1.81 12.38 3.63
CA LEU A 166 1.29 11.46 2.64
C LEU A 166 2.41 10.54 2.17
N ILE A 167 2.29 9.25 2.43
CA ILE A 167 3.27 8.26 1.98
C ILE A 167 2.55 7.30 1.03
N SER A 168 2.97 7.28 -0.21
CA SER A 168 2.38 6.43 -1.24
C SER A 168 3.35 5.36 -1.70
N CYS A 169 2.84 4.20 -2.06
CA CYS A 169 3.65 3.12 -2.60
C CYS A 169 4.26 3.51 -3.96
N ILE A 170 5.54 3.21 -4.16
CA ILE A 170 6.21 3.44 -5.44
C ILE A 170 5.53 2.70 -6.60
N GLY A 171 4.91 1.55 -6.34
CA GLY A 171 4.14 0.82 -7.32
C GLY A 171 2.98 1.64 -7.90
N ARG A 172 2.31 2.44 -7.08
CA ARG A 172 1.25 3.37 -7.52
C ARG A 172 1.82 4.44 -8.45
N ARG A 173 2.97 5.03 -8.09
CA ARG A 173 3.65 6.01 -8.95
C ARG A 173 4.02 5.42 -10.31
N LEU A 174 4.62 4.22 -10.33
CA LEU A 174 5.00 3.55 -11.56
C LEU A 174 3.78 3.26 -12.44
N LEU A 175 2.67 2.88 -11.83
CA LEU A 175 1.42 2.57 -12.50
C LEU A 175 0.75 3.83 -13.06
N MET A 176 0.60 4.86 -12.24
CA MET A 176 -0.10 6.11 -12.61
C MET A 176 0.71 6.96 -13.60
N GLY A 177 2.04 6.87 -13.58
CA GLY A 177 2.90 7.57 -14.52
C GLY A 177 2.64 9.07 -14.54
N GLN A 178 2.16 9.61 -15.65
CA GLN A 178 1.85 11.03 -15.79
C GLN A 178 0.65 11.50 -14.96
N ARG A 179 -0.21 10.59 -14.51
CA ARG A 179 -1.35 10.88 -13.65
C ARG A 179 -1.02 10.80 -12.15
N THR A 180 0.26 10.76 -11.79
CA THR A 180 0.71 10.67 -10.40
C THR A 180 0.22 11.83 -9.52
N SER A 181 -0.01 13.03 -10.10
CA SER A 181 -0.57 14.18 -9.38
C SER A 181 -2.01 13.94 -8.91
N ASP A 182 -2.78 13.11 -9.63
CA ASP A 182 -4.21 12.89 -9.36
C ASP A 182 -4.45 12.37 -7.93
N GLU A 183 -3.56 11.47 -7.43
CA GLU A 183 -3.70 10.96 -6.06
C GLU A 183 -3.39 12.00 -4.98
N ALA A 184 -2.40 12.87 -5.23
CA ALA A 184 -2.06 13.95 -4.30
C ALA A 184 -3.14 15.05 -4.29
N GLU A 185 -3.74 15.33 -5.44
CA GLU A 185 -4.86 16.28 -5.59
C GLU A 185 -6.13 15.72 -4.91
N ALA A 186 -6.45 14.44 -5.14
CA ALA A 186 -7.62 13.80 -4.53
C ALA A 186 -7.52 13.75 -2.99
N ALA A 187 -6.37 13.34 -2.45
CA ALA A 187 -6.12 13.39 -1.01
C ALA A 187 -6.17 14.83 -0.48
N GLY A 188 -5.61 15.77 -1.24
CA GLY A 188 -5.60 17.18 -0.89
C GLY A 188 -6.97 17.83 -0.79
N ALA A 189 -7.89 17.44 -1.67
CA ALA A 189 -9.27 17.91 -1.65
C ALA A 189 -10.00 17.52 -0.35
N GLU A 190 -9.74 16.32 0.16
CA GLU A 190 -10.32 15.82 1.42
C GLU A 190 -9.69 16.47 2.66
N LEU A 191 -8.38 16.74 2.63
CA LEU A 191 -7.67 17.37 3.76
C LEU A 191 -7.97 18.87 3.91
N GLY A 192 -8.43 19.50 2.84
CA GLY A 192 -8.73 20.94 2.82
C GLY A 192 -7.53 21.80 2.41
N THR A 193 -7.83 23.03 1.98
CA THR A 193 -6.83 23.95 1.39
C THR A 193 -5.88 24.57 2.42
N SER A 194 -6.28 24.64 3.69
CA SER A 194 -5.48 25.17 4.79
C SER A 194 -4.45 24.17 5.34
N THR A 195 -4.62 22.88 5.06
CA THR A 195 -3.70 21.84 5.54
C THR A 195 -2.38 21.85 4.78
N VAL A 196 -1.26 22.03 5.47
CA VAL A 196 0.07 21.85 4.91
C VAL A 196 0.31 20.37 4.64
N ARG A 197 0.73 20.04 3.43
CA ARG A 197 0.92 18.66 2.99
C ARG A 197 2.33 18.45 2.45
N PHE A 198 2.93 17.33 2.84
CA PHE A 198 4.18 16.87 2.25
C PHE A 198 4.21 15.34 2.28
N GLY A 199 5.09 14.75 1.51
CA GLY A 199 5.16 13.29 1.46
C GLY A 199 6.21 12.79 0.47
N PHE A 200 6.25 11.48 0.33
CA PHE A 200 7.17 10.80 -0.58
C PHE A 200 6.62 9.42 -0.98
N TYR A 201 7.29 8.80 -1.94
CA TYR A 201 7.01 7.43 -2.34
C TYR A 201 7.92 6.44 -1.64
N SER A 202 7.35 5.35 -1.13
CA SER A 202 8.06 4.29 -0.41
C SER A 202 7.93 2.93 -1.10
N TYR A 203 8.76 1.98 -0.73
CA TYR A 203 8.68 0.60 -1.22
C TYR A 203 7.69 -0.28 -0.44
N GLY A 204 7.08 0.25 0.59
CA GLY A 204 6.04 -0.36 1.41
C GLY A 204 5.69 0.54 2.57
N GLU A 205 4.46 0.51 2.98
CA GLU A 205 3.89 1.36 4.02
C GLU A 205 3.60 0.51 5.26
N ILE A 206 4.09 0.94 6.43
CA ILE A 206 3.66 0.36 7.71
C ILE A 206 2.67 1.33 8.33
N SER A 207 1.42 0.91 8.43
CA SER A 207 0.36 1.71 9.03
C SER A 207 -0.65 0.84 9.77
N PRO A 208 -1.42 1.42 10.71
CA PRO A 208 -2.51 0.72 11.34
C PRO A 208 -3.57 0.29 10.32
N HIS A 209 -4.04 -0.94 10.43
CA HIS A 209 -5.19 -1.41 9.67
C HIS A 209 -6.45 -0.67 10.15
N ALA A 210 -7.27 -0.18 9.23
CA ALA A 210 -8.41 0.69 9.54
C ALA A 210 -9.42 0.08 10.53
N GLN A 211 -9.58 -1.25 10.54
CA GLN A 211 -10.54 -1.93 11.42
C GLN A 211 -9.92 -2.46 12.72
N SER A 212 -8.72 -3.05 12.63
CA SER A 212 -8.08 -3.69 13.80
C SER A 212 -7.16 -2.77 14.59
N GLY A 213 -6.71 -1.67 13.98
CA GLY A 213 -5.69 -0.78 14.56
C GLY A 213 -4.29 -1.40 14.65
N VAL A 214 -4.11 -2.65 14.20
CA VAL A 214 -2.81 -3.33 14.20
C VAL A 214 -1.97 -2.78 13.06
N CYS A 215 -0.71 -2.40 13.36
CA CYS A 215 0.23 -1.98 12.34
C CYS A 215 0.73 -3.18 11.54
N GLU A 216 0.55 -3.11 10.23
CA GLU A 216 1.00 -4.13 9.28
C GLU A 216 1.71 -3.48 8.08
N LEU A 217 2.47 -4.29 7.35
CA LEU A 217 3.06 -3.89 6.08
C LEU A 217 1.96 -3.92 5.01
N HIS A 218 1.72 -2.77 4.40
CA HIS A 218 0.85 -2.60 3.25
C HIS A 218 1.65 -2.41 1.97
N ASN A 219 1.09 -2.79 0.85
CA ASN A 219 1.60 -2.48 -0.48
C ASN A 219 0.49 -1.84 -1.30
N GLN A 220 0.86 -1.04 -2.28
CA GLN A 220 -0.09 -0.42 -3.21
C GLN A 220 -1.14 0.47 -2.51
N THR A 221 -0.79 1.04 -1.37
CA THR A 221 -1.65 1.96 -0.61
C THR A 221 -1.13 3.39 -0.65
N MET A 222 -2.01 4.34 -0.39
CA MET A 222 -1.70 5.64 0.14
C MET A 222 -1.93 5.59 1.63
N THR A 223 -0.96 6.03 2.44
CA THR A 223 -1.12 6.26 3.86
C THR A 223 -1.07 7.75 4.16
N VAL A 224 -1.97 8.22 4.98
CA VAL A 224 -2.05 9.61 5.42
C VAL A 224 -1.99 9.65 6.93
N THR A 225 -1.08 10.45 7.46
CA THR A 225 -1.04 10.79 8.88
C THR A 225 -1.23 12.28 9.03
N SER A 226 -2.31 12.68 9.69
CA SER A 226 -2.67 14.07 9.93
C SER A 226 -2.42 14.44 11.38
N PHE A 227 -1.94 15.64 11.58
CA PHE A 227 -1.64 16.20 12.89
C PHE A 227 -2.40 17.51 13.06
N ALA A 228 -2.98 17.70 14.25
CA ALA A 228 -3.58 18.94 14.65
C ALA A 228 -3.14 19.30 16.07
N GLU A 229 -3.15 20.59 16.36
CA GLU A 229 -3.00 21.12 17.70
C GLU A 229 -4.34 21.62 18.20
N VAL A 230 -4.80 21.10 19.34
CA VAL A 230 -6.08 21.48 19.96
C VAL A 230 -5.78 22.57 20.98
N GLY A 231 -6.35 23.73 20.74
CA GLY A 231 -6.38 24.96 21.52
C GLY A 231 -5.41 25.13 22.69
N ALA A 232 -4.52 26.09 22.57
CA ALA A 232 -3.81 26.65 23.72
C ALA A 232 -4.75 27.55 24.54
#